data_5b877c1458e2228bb09fdaa9a0e269e5
#
_entry.id   5b877c1458e2228bb09fdaa9a0e269e5
#
_cell.length_a   1.000
_cell.length_b   1.000
_cell.length_c   1.000
_cell.angle_alpha   90.00
_cell.angle_beta   90.00
_cell.angle_gamma   90.00
#
_symmetry.space_group_name_H-M   'P 1'
#
loop_
_entity.id
_entity.type
_entity.pdbx_description
1 polymer ?
#
loop_
_entity_poly.entity_id
_entity_poly.type
_entity_poly.pdbx_seq_one_letter_code
_entity_poly.pdbx_strand_id
1 'polypeptide(L)'
;MTTESTPAITVVAAIIRGEDGRICLSKRPDNKHQGGRWEFPGGKVEQGEALSAALARELEEELGMAGAESAPFMTIAHQYDDLHVTLHFRDVRVWQGDPEGREGQRVQWFFPDELAGLCFPAANQPVVNAIQLPEQLVVAPEDITLHELLAGIDRLNGEQQGLYLRQWSDHAEVAAVVAQCQQRGVKVWLRAVGTQSVATAKALGVFAVHFSGRTLAQLDERPAFDGIISAAVHDQAARDKAGNLGLDMALVSPVLPTPTHPGKPALGWPQAELLMKGAPLACYALGGVAPGDLVNARDHGAVGVAGIRAFWP
;
A
#
# COMPACT_ATOMS: atom_id res chain seq x y z
N MET A 1 -14.77 39.05 1.71
CA MET A 1 -15.13 37.77 1.08
C MET A 1 -14.79 36.71 2.10
N THR A 2 -15.78 36.20 2.82
CA THR A 2 -15.63 35.03 3.71
C THR A 2 -15.41 33.85 2.83
N THR A 3 -14.21 33.27 2.87
CA THR A 3 -13.94 31.96 2.29
C THR A 3 -14.78 30.96 3.09
N GLU A 4 -15.90 30.50 2.55
CA GLU A 4 -16.61 29.35 3.09
C GLU A 4 -15.62 28.19 3.09
N SER A 5 -15.29 27.68 4.27
CA SER A 5 -14.45 26.51 4.40
C SER A 5 -15.19 25.33 3.81
N THR A 6 -14.61 24.70 2.79
CA THR A 6 -15.14 23.45 2.21
C THR A 6 -15.40 22.44 3.34
N PRO A 7 -16.61 21.83 3.41
CA PRO A 7 -16.92 20.86 4.46
C PRO A 7 -15.89 19.71 4.47
N ALA A 8 -15.45 19.33 5.65
CA ALA A 8 -14.55 18.20 5.84
C ALA A 8 -15.32 17.03 6.47
N ILE A 9 -15.29 15.85 5.84
CA ILE A 9 -15.93 14.63 6.33
C ILE A 9 -14.86 13.59 6.63
N THR A 10 -14.98 12.97 7.81
CA THR A 10 -14.18 11.79 8.17
C THR A 10 -15.01 10.53 7.94
N VAL A 11 -14.44 9.59 7.21
CA VAL A 11 -15.06 8.29 6.90
C VAL A 11 -14.10 7.19 7.35
N VAL A 12 -14.66 6.13 7.92
CA VAL A 12 -13.94 4.91 8.24
C VAL A 12 -14.43 3.77 7.35
N ALA A 13 -13.52 2.94 6.84
CA ALA A 13 -13.85 1.81 5.96
C ALA A 13 -13.05 0.56 6.34
N ALA A 14 -13.66 -0.61 6.21
CA ALA A 14 -13.09 -1.89 6.60
C ALA A 14 -12.45 -2.65 5.45
N ILE A 15 -11.21 -3.09 5.62
CA ILE A 15 -10.63 -4.17 4.85
C ILE A 15 -10.89 -5.46 5.64
N ILE A 16 -12.03 -6.10 5.37
CA ILE A 16 -12.45 -7.32 6.06
C ILE A 16 -11.78 -8.51 5.39
N ARG A 17 -10.89 -9.20 6.12
CA ARG A 17 -10.14 -10.35 5.60
C ARG A 17 -10.68 -11.66 6.15
N GLY A 18 -11.23 -12.49 5.26
CA GLY A 18 -11.59 -13.87 5.56
C GLY A 18 -10.36 -14.75 5.86
N GLU A 19 -10.59 -15.87 6.52
CA GLU A 19 -9.54 -16.87 6.81
C GLU A 19 -8.86 -17.42 5.55
N ASP A 20 -9.57 -17.41 4.42
CA ASP A 20 -9.07 -17.82 3.11
C ASP A 20 -8.34 -16.71 2.34
N GLY A 21 -8.13 -15.55 2.98
CA GLY A 21 -7.46 -14.38 2.41
C GLY A 21 -8.30 -13.51 1.48
N ARG A 22 -9.59 -13.86 1.24
CA ARG A 22 -10.50 -13.01 0.46
C ARG A 22 -10.90 -11.74 1.23
N ILE A 23 -11.26 -10.71 0.49
CA ILE A 23 -11.72 -9.41 0.98
C ILE A 23 -13.22 -9.31 0.78
N CYS A 24 -13.95 -8.95 1.83
CA CYS A 24 -15.38 -8.68 1.77
C CYS A 24 -15.63 -7.25 1.30
N LEU A 25 -16.45 -7.11 0.26
CA LEU A 25 -16.88 -5.83 -0.29
C LEU A 25 -18.39 -5.75 -0.33
N SER A 26 -18.93 -4.53 -0.25
CA SER A 26 -20.33 -4.22 -0.51
C SER A 26 -20.48 -3.52 -1.86
N LYS A 27 -21.63 -3.72 -2.52
CA LYS A 27 -21.95 -3.04 -3.78
C LYS A 27 -22.91 -1.92 -3.51
N ARG A 28 -22.51 -0.71 -3.85
CA ARG A 28 -23.31 0.49 -3.67
C ARG A 28 -24.61 0.40 -4.48
N PRO A 29 -25.79 0.65 -3.88
CA PRO A 29 -27.06 0.64 -4.61
C PRO A 29 -27.04 1.57 -5.82
N ASP A 30 -27.61 1.14 -6.94
CA ASP A 30 -27.55 1.87 -8.22
C ASP A 30 -28.22 3.26 -8.18
N ASN A 31 -29.14 3.49 -7.25
CA ASN A 31 -29.83 4.76 -7.04
C ASN A 31 -29.10 5.77 -6.14
N LYS A 32 -27.97 5.42 -5.57
CA LYS A 32 -27.13 6.33 -4.75
C LYS A 32 -26.04 7.00 -5.61
N HIS A 33 -25.48 8.11 -5.12
CA HIS A 33 -24.30 8.76 -5.75
C HIS A 33 -23.19 7.75 -5.95
N GLN A 34 -22.60 7.65 -7.16
CA GLN A 34 -21.65 6.62 -7.58
C GLN A 34 -22.18 5.17 -7.45
N GLY A 35 -23.49 4.94 -7.64
CA GLY A 35 -24.11 3.63 -7.56
C GLY A 35 -23.50 2.59 -8.50
N GLY A 36 -23.68 1.31 -8.17
CA GLY A 36 -23.16 0.17 -8.93
C GLY A 36 -21.67 -0.13 -8.77
N ARG A 37 -20.93 0.68 -8.01
CA ARG A 37 -19.51 0.46 -7.70
C ARG A 37 -19.34 -0.41 -6.45
N TRP A 38 -18.24 -1.13 -6.39
CA TRP A 38 -17.81 -1.82 -5.20
C TRP A 38 -17.17 -0.86 -4.21
N GLU A 39 -17.37 -1.08 -2.94
CA GLU A 39 -16.82 -0.26 -1.87
C GLU A 39 -16.43 -1.12 -0.67
N PHE A 40 -15.50 -0.61 0.11
CA PHE A 40 -15.15 -1.16 1.41
C PHE A 40 -16.26 -0.75 2.39
N PRO A 41 -16.89 -1.71 3.12
CA PRO A 41 -17.95 -1.41 4.09
C PRO A 41 -17.50 -0.42 5.16
N GLY A 42 -18.39 0.47 5.57
CA GLY A 42 -18.12 1.50 6.55
C GLY A 42 -18.87 2.80 6.28
N GLY A 43 -18.66 3.81 7.10
CA GLY A 43 -19.43 5.04 7.02
C GLY A 43 -18.78 6.24 7.67
N LYS A 44 -19.60 7.24 7.98
CA LYS A 44 -19.14 8.49 8.58
C LYS A 44 -18.82 8.32 10.05
N VAL A 45 -17.74 8.95 10.48
CA VAL A 45 -17.37 9.04 11.90
C VAL A 45 -18.17 10.17 12.53
N GLU A 46 -18.86 9.88 13.63
CA GLU A 46 -19.61 10.86 14.38
C GLU A 46 -18.70 11.77 15.22
N GLN A 47 -19.23 12.91 15.64
CA GLN A 47 -18.44 13.88 16.41
C GLN A 47 -17.98 13.30 17.75
N GLY A 48 -16.68 13.22 17.96
CA GLY A 48 -16.07 12.68 19.18
C GLY A 48 -15.99 11.15 19.23
N GLU A 49 -16.42 10.47 18.18
CA GLU A 49 -16.35 9.02 18.07
C GLU A 49 -14.93 8.56 17.70
N ALA A 50 -14.46 7.49 18.35
CA ALA A 50 -13.19 6.87 17.95
C ALA A 50 -13.34 6.08 16.64
N LEU A 51 -12.33 6.10 15.77
CA LEU A 51 -12.36 5.41 14.46
C LEU A 51 -12.70 3.91 14.56
N SER A 52 -12.21 3.22 15.60
CA SER A 52 -12.52 1.80 15.81
C SER A 52 -13.95 1.58 16.24
N ALA A 53 -14.52 2.49 17.04
CA ALA A 53 -15.91 2.41 17.50
C ALA A 53 -16.86 2.72 16.33
N ALA A 54 -16.58 3.77 15.54
CA ALA A 54 -17.34 4.09 14.34
C ALA A 54 -17.38 2.90 13.38
N LEU A 55 -16.23 2.28 13.13
CA LEU A 55 -16.18 1.14 12.21
C LEU A 55 -16.98 -0.06 12.77
N ALA A 56 -16.84 -0.39 14.04
CA ALA A 56 -17.59 -1.49 14.65
C ALA A 56 -19.10 -1.26 14.55
N ARG A 57 -19.59 -0.03 14.82
CA ARG A 57 -20.99 0.36 14.68
C ARG A 57 -21.47 0.21 13.24
N GLU A 58 -20.76 0.78 12.26
CA GLU A 58 -21.11 0.70 10.83
C GLU A 58 -21.15 -0.75 10.32
N LEU A 59 -20.19 -1.60 10.73
CA LEU A 59 -20.15 -3.01 10.33
C LEU A 59 -21.30 -3.81 10.96
N GLU A 60 -21.71 -3.48 12.17
CA GLU A 60 -22.87 -4.11 12.80
C GLU A 60 -24.18 -3.67 12.13
N GLU A 61 -24.32 -2.38 11.81
CA GLU A 61 -25.50 -1.81 11.13
C GLU A 61 -25.63 -2.33 9.70
N GLU A 62 -24.57 -2.23 8.89
CA GLU A 62 -24.58 -2.56 7.47
C GLU A 62 -24.51 -4.07 7.18
N LEU A 63 -23.72 -4.82 7.96
CA LEU A 63 -23.36 -6.21 7.66
C LEU A 63 -23.73 -7.21 8.76
N GLY A 64 -24.16 -6.77 9.92
CA GLY A 64 -24.43 -7.66 11.05
C GLY A 64 -23.21 -8.25 11.72
N MET A 65 -22.06 -7.66 11.50
CA MET A 65 -20.80 -8.09 12.11
C MET A 65 -20.64 -7.48 13.49
N ALA A 66 -20.78 -8.30 14.54
CA ALA A 66 -20.63 -7.83 15.92
C ALA A 66 -19.17 -7.99 16.40
N GLY A 67 -18.76 -7.11 17.33
CA GLY A 67 -17.46 -7.19 18.01
C GLY A 67 -16.25 -7.11 17.07
N ALA A 68 -16.36 -6.37 15.97
CA ALA A 68 -15.28 -6.23 15.01
C ALA A 68 -14.07 -5.51 15.61
N GLU A 69 -12.92 -6.20 15.63
CA GLU A 69 -11.64 -5.63 16.02
C GLU A 69 -10.86 -5.16 14.80
N SER A 70 -10.35 -3.93 14.84
CA SER A 70 -9.68 -3.34 13.71
C SER A 70 -8.36 -2.67 14.06
N ALA A 71 -7.37 -2.80 13.14
CA ALA A 71 -6.08 -2.11 13.20
C ALA A 71 -5.97 -1.06 12.08
N PRO A 72 -5.19 0.03 12.27
CA PRO A 72 -4.92 0.98 11.19
C PRO A 72 -4.29 0.27 9.98
N PHE A 73 -4.70 0.67 8.76
CA PHE A 73 -4.10 0.20 7.51
C PHE A 73 -3.58 1.36 6.66
N MET A 74 -4.47 2.27 6.24
CA MET A 74 -4.11 3.40 5.40
C MET A 74 -5.05 4.56 5.61
N THR A 75 -4.54 5.80 5.54
CA THR A 75 -5.37 7.00 5.55
C THR A 75 -5.17 7.75 4.25
N ILE A 76 -6.25 8.13 3.59
CA ILE A 76 -6.24 8.88 2.33
C ILE A 76 -6.99 10.19 2.54
N ALA A 77 -6.35 11.30 2.19
CA ALA A 77 -7.02 12.59 2.03
C ALA A 77 -7.40 12.76 0.55
N HIS A 78 -8.68 12.95 0.26
CA HIS A 78 -9.19 13.14 -1.09
C HIS A 78 -10.02 14.42 -1.17
N GLN A 79 -9.77 15.20 -2.21
CA GLN A 79 -10.50 16.43 -2.51
C GLN A 79 -11.45 16.16 -3.65
N TYR A 80 -12.76 16.27 -3.38
CA TYR A 80 -13.78 16.45 -4.40
C TYR A 80 -13.99 17.94 -4.66
N ASP A 81 -14.70 18.30 -5.71
CA ASP A 81 -14.93 19.71 -6.09
C ASP A 81 -15.59 20.53 -4.95
N ASP A 82 -16.44 19.90 -4.16
CA ASP A 82 -17.27 20.50 -3.12
C ASP A 82 -17.02 19.95 -1.71
N LEU A 83 -16.09 19.00 -1.54
CA LEU A 83 -15.95 18.26 -0.29
C LEU A 83 -14.52 17.74 -0.06
N HIS A 84 -13.98 17.98 1.13
CA HIS A 84 -12.79 17.29 1.62
C HIS A 84 -13.17 16.01 2.36
N VAL A 85 -12.64 14.86 1.96
CA VAL A 85 -12.88 13.59 2.62
C VAL A 85 -11.57 13.01 3.14
N THR A 86 -11.53 12.68 4.42
CA THR A 86 -10.47 11.84 4.98
C THR A 86 -11.01 10.44 5.18
N LEU A 87 -10.45 9.48 4.45
CA LEU A 87 -10.81 8.06 4.50
C LEU A 87 -9.79 7.31 5.36
N HIS A 88 -10.26 6.71 6.45
CA HIS A 88 -9.45 5.85 7.32
C HIS A 88 -9.78 4.39 7.03
N PHE A 89 -8.91 3.71 6.31
CA PHE A 89 -9.03 2.27 6.07
C PHE A 89 -8.40 1.51 7.22
N ARG A 90 -9.14 0.52 7.74
CA ARG A 90 -8.73 -0.31 8.87
C ARG A 90 -8.85 -1.79 8.51
N ASP A 91 -7.84 -2.57 8.87
CA ASP A 91 -7.80 -4.02 8.67
C ASP A 91 -8.64 -4.72 9.75
N VAL A 92 -9.57 -5.56 9.35
CA VAL A 92 -10.49 -6.30 10.23
C VAL A 92 -10.31 -7.80 9.98
N ARG A 93 -9.92 -8.54 11.03
CA ARG A 93 -9.66 -9.98 10.96
C ARG A 93 -10.44 -10.78 12.02
N VAL A 94 -11.06 -10.09 12.97
CA VAL A 94 -11.83 -10.71 14.06
C VAL A 94 -13.20 -10.06 14.15
N TRP A 95 -14.25 -10.85 14.10
CA TRP A 95 -15.64 -10.44 14.26
C TRP A 95 -16.53 -11.65 14.58
N GLN A 96 -17.79 -11.42 14.88
CA GLN A 96 -18.81 -12.44 15.09
C GLN A 96 -19.94 -12.26 14.05
N GLY A 97 -20.51 -13.37 13.60
CA GLY A 97 -21.59 -13.41 12.61
C GLY A 97 -21.09 -13.50 11.16
N ASP A 98 -21.96 -13.82 10.24
CA ASP A 98 -21.68 -13.87 8.81
C ASP A 98 -22.05 -12.53 8.18
N PRO A 99 -21.16 -11.91 7.38
CA PRO A 99 -21.44 -10.63 6.73
C PRO A 99 -22.60 -10.76 5.74
N GLU A 100 -23.70 -10.06 6.01
CA GLU A 100 -24.87 -9.97 5.13
C GLU A 100 -25.31 -8.52 4.94
N GLY A 101 -25.74 -8.16 3.72
CA GLY A 101 -26.19 -6.80 3.40
C GLY A 101 -27.54 -6.47 4.06
N ARG A 102 -27.52 -5.77 5.19
CA ARG A 102 -28.73 -5.41 5.95
C ARG A 102 -29.48 -4.21 5.39
N GLU A 103 -28.86 -3.44 4.52
CA GLU A 103 -29.50 -2.32 3.79
C GLU A 103 -29.91 -2.70 2.35
N GLY A 104 -29.94 -4.00 2.00
CA GLY A 104 -30.27 -4.48 0.67
C GLY A 104 -29.09 -4.39 -0.33
N GLN A 105 -27.92 -3.98 0.11
CA GLN A 105 -26.70 -4.00 -0.70
C GLN A 105 -26.20 -5.43 -0.90
N ARG A 106 -25.64 -5.71 -2.09
CA ARG A 106 -24.96 -6.99 -2.36
C ARG A 106 -23.63 -7.02 -1.64
N VAL A 107 -23.34 -8.11 -0.92
CA VAL A 107 -22.06 -8.40 -0.27
C VAL A 107 -21.40 -9.59 -0.98
N GLN A 108 -20.08 -9.49 -1.21
CA GLN A 108 -19.34 -10.55 -1.90
C GLN A 108 -17.86 -10.55 -1.48
N TRP A 109 -17.28 -11.76 -1.50
CA TRP A 109 -15.87 -12.02 -1.20
C TRP A 109 -15.05 -12.13 -2.48
N PHE A 110 -13.88 -11.47 -2.54
CA PHE A 110 -12.98 -11.44 -3.68
C PHE A 110 -11.54 -11.73 -3.25
N PHE A 111 -10.78 -12.43 -4.06
CA PHE A 111 -9.34 -12.49 -3.86
C PHE A 111 -8.69 -11.13 -4.15
N PRO A 112 -7.55 -10.79 -3.49
CA PRO A 112 -6.87 -9.52 -3.69
C PRO A 112 -6.53 -9.18 -5.15
N ASP A 113 -6.19 -10.18 -5.96
CA ASP A 113 -5.88 -10.04 -7.39
C ASP A 113 -7.12 -9.75 -8.27
N GLU A 114 -8.31 -10.15 -7.84
CA GLU A 114 -9.56 -9.84 -8.54
C GLU A 114 -9.97 -8.37 -8.40
N LEU A 115 -9.49 -7.69 -7.33
CA LEU A 115 -9.90 -6.31 -7.03
C LEU A 115 -9.55 -5.32 -8.14
N ALA A 116 -8.44 -5.52 -8.84
CA ALA A 116 -8.03 -4.66 -9.95
C ALA A 116 -9.03 -4.63 -11.12
N GLY A 117 -9.83 -5.70 -11.28
CA GLY A 117 -10.89 -5.80 -12.30
C GLY A 117 -12.23 -5.19 -11.90
N LEU A 118 -12.37 -4.73 -10.66
CA LEU A 118 -13.63 -4.18 -10.15
C LEU A 118 -13.67 -2.66 -10.29
N CYS A 119 -14.90 -2.12 -10.39
CA CYS A 119 -15.12 -0.68 -10.46
C CYS A 119 -15.28 -0.10 -9.05
N PHE A 120 -14.28 0.69 -8.59
CA PHE A 120 -14.29 1.41 -7.31
C PHE A 120 -14.44 2.93 -7.50
N PRO A 121 -14.86 3.68 -6.47
CA PRO A 121 -14.63 5.12 -6.40
C PRO A 121 -13.12 5.44 -6.50
N ALA A 122 -12.77 6.57 -7.14
CA ALA A 122 -11.37 6.92 -7.38
C ALA A 122 -10.52 7.00 -6.08
N ALA A 123 -11.12 7.49 -5.00
CA ALA A 123 -10.46 7.57 -3.69
C ALA A 123 -10.08 6.21 -3.09
N ASN A 124 -10.66 5.10 -3.57
CA ASN A 124 -10.37 3.76 -3.07
C ASN A 124 -9.22 3.08 -3.82
N GLN A 125 -8.85 3.58 -5.01
CA GLN A 125 -7.82 2.95 -5.84
C GLN A 125 -6.47 2.76 -5.14
N PRO A 126 -5.94 3.72 -4.36
CA PRO A 126 -4.70 3.52 -3.62
C PRO A 126 -4.77 2.36 -2.63
N VAL A 127 -5.93 2.12 -2.00
CA VAL A 127 -6.12 1.01 -1.06
C VAL A 127 -6.22 -0.32 -1.81
N VAL A 128 -6.91 -0.36 -2.94
CA VAL A 128 -6.95 -1.56 -3.80
C VAL A 128 -5.53 -1.99 -4.21
N ASN A 129 -4.68 -1.03 -4.58
CA ASN A 129 -3.27 -1.30 -4.87
C ASN A 129 -2.52 -1.77 -3.60
N ALA A 130 -2.74 -1.10 -2.46
CA ALA A 130 -2.07 -1.41 -1.19
C ALA A 130 -2.40 -2.81 -0.65
N ILE A 131 -3.63 -3.30 -0.84
CA ILE A 131 -4.06 -4.64 -0.41
C ILE A 131 -3.25 -5.75 -1.10
N GLN A 132 -2.75 -5.50 -2.30
CA GLN A 132 -1.94 -6.45 -3.07
C GLN A 132 -0.47 -6.47 -2.64
N LEU A 133 -0.03 -5.49 -1.84
CA LEU A 133 1.37 -5.36 -1.44
C LEU A 133 1.70 -6.30 -0.26
N PRO A 134 2.90 -6.91 -0.21
CA PRO A 134 3.36 -7.68 0.93
C PRO A 134 3.62 -6.76 2.13
N GLU A 135 3.53 -7.24 3.34
CA GLU A 135 3.78 -6.44 4.55
C GLU A 135 5.26 -6.02 4.69
N GLN A 136 6.16 -6.81 4.09
CA GLN A 136 7.60 -6.61 4.15
C GLN A 136 8.21 -6.59 2.75
N LEU A 137 9.04 -5.60 2.48
CA LEU A 137 9.84 -5.54 1.26
C LEU A 137 11.32 -5.75 1.59
N VAL A 138 11.81 -6.93 1.28
CA VAL A 138 13.20 -7.32 1.47
C VAL A 138 14.04 -6.69 0.35
N VAL A 139 14.97 -5.83 0.70
CA VAL A 139 15.89 -5.24 -0.26
C VAL A 139 17.12 -6.14 -0.37
N ALA A 140 17.40 -6.65 -1.56
CA ALA A 140 18.56 -7.51 -1.79
C ALA A 140 19.86 -6.79 -1.40
N PRO A 141 20.77 -7.47 -0.68
CA PRO A 141 22.12 -6.94 -0.42
C PRO A 141 22.87 -6.64 -1.73
N GLU A 142 23.80 -5.67 -1.70
CA GLU A 142 24.57 -5.30 -2.91
C GLU A 142 25.71 -6.29 -3.19
N ASP A 143 26.37 -6.76 -2.13
CA ASP A 143 27.52 -7.65 -2.23
C ASP A 143 27.08 -9.10 -2.01
N ILE A 144 26.24 -9.63 -2.91
CA ILE A 144 25.71 -10.99 -2.84
C ILE A 144 25.91 -11.70 -4.19
N THR A 145 26.34 -12.95 -4.18
CA THR A 145 26.43 -13.76 -5.39
C THR A 145 25.03 -14.22 -5.84
N LEU A 146 24.88 -14.56 -7.12
CA LEU A 146 23.63 -15.12 -7.64
C LEU A 146 23.20 -16.37 -6.86
N HIS A 147 24.15 -17.26 -6.51
CA HIS A 147 23.88 -18.47 -5.75
C HIS A 147 23.30 -18.16 -4.35
N GLU A 148 23.90 -17.21 -3.62
CA GLU A 148 23.42 -16.80 -2.30
C GLU A 148 22.06 -16.08 -2.41
N LEU A 149 21.86 -15.27 -3.46
CA LEU A 149 20.58 -14.61 -3.73
C LEU A 149 19.47 -15.63 -3.94
N LEU A 150 19.68 -16.62 -4.79
CA LEU A 150 18.72 -17.69 -5.05
C LEU A 150 18.43 -18.50 -3.78
N ALA A 151 19.47 -18.89 -3.03
CA ALA A 151 19.32 -19.57 -1.74
C ALA A 151 18.56 -18.74 -0.69
N GLY A 152 18.73 -17.40 -0.71
CA GLY A 152 17.97 -16.48 0.14
C GLY A 152 16.49 -16.43 -0.24
N ILE A 153 16.17 -16.38 -1.55
CA ILE A 153 14.80 -16.37 -2.06
C ILE A 153 14.01 -17.61 -1.59
N ASP A 154 14.66 -18.78 -1.54
CA ASP A 154 14.02 -20.01 -1.08
C ASP A 154 13.55 -19.97 0.38
N ARG A 155 14.09 -19.05 1.18
CA ARG A 155 13.71 -18.82 2.59
C ARG A 155 12.68 -17.72 2.78
N LEU A 156 12.35 -16.95 1.73
CA LEU A 156 11.34 -15.90 1.82
C LEU A 156 9.92 -16.50 1.91
N ASN A 157 9.08 -15.85 2.70
CA ASN A 157 7.66 -16.12 2.74
C ASN A 157 6.95 -15.24 1.68
N GLY A 158 6.56 -15.82 0.56
CA GLY A 158 5.94 -15.09 -0.56
C GLY A 158 4.61 -14.42 -0.24
N GLU A 159 3.88 -14.85 0.80
CA GLU A 159 2.64 -14.21 1.24
C GLU A 159 2.89 -12.89 1.98
N GLN A 160 4.00 -12.80 2.72
CA GLN A 160 4.31 -11.66 3.57
C GLN A 160 5.45 -10.81 3.05
N GLN A 161 6.30 -11.37 2.19
CA GLN A 161 7.56 -10.76 1.77
C GLN A 161 7.64 -10.61 0.25
N GLY A 162 8.06 -9.43 -0.20
CA GLY A 162 8.48 -9.17 -1.58
C GLY A 162 9.99 -8.93 -1.64
N LEU A 163 10.57 -9.01 -2.82
CA LEU A 163 11.99 -8.79 -3.06
C LEU A 163 12.21 -7.54 -3.91
N TYR A 164 13.05 -6.61 -3.44
CA TYR A 164 13.50 -5.46 -4.24
C TYR A 164 14.95 -5.63 -4.67
N LEU A 165 15.17 -5.77 -5.99
CA LEU A 165 16.47 -5.81 -6.64
C LEU A 165 16.90 -4.40 -7.03
N ARG A 166 17.83 -3.83 -6.25
CA ARG A 166 18.36 -2.47 -6.48
C ARG A 166 19.40 -2.41 -7.59
N GLN A 167 20.20 -3.48 -7.72
CA GLN A 167 21.26 -3.60 -8.73
C GLN A 167 21.00 -4.84 -9.57
N TRP A 168 21.05 -4.65 -10.86
CA TRP A 168 20.95 -5.70 -11.84
C TRP A 168 21.50 -5.19 -13.18
N SER A 169 22.36 -5.96 -13.80
CA SER A 169 23.00 -5.64 -15.09
C SER A 169 22.92 -6.79 -16.07
N ASP A 170 22.97 -8.02 -15.59
CA ASP A 170 22.83 -9.21 -16.42
C ASP A 170 21.35 -9.63 -16.51
N HIS A 171 20.81 -9.57 -17.73
CA HIS A 171 19.40 -9.91 -17.98
C HIS A 171 19.11 -11.40 -17.74
N ALA A 172 20.08 -12.30 -17.97
CA ALA A 172 19.88 -13.75 -17.75
C ALA A 172 19.82 -14.06 -16.25
N GLU A 173 20.68 -13.44 -15.44
CA GLU A 173 20.67 -13.59 -13.99
C GLU A 173 19.36 -13.05 -13.39
N VAL A 174 18.93 -11.86 -13.83
CA VAL A 174 17.65 -11.27 -13.38
C VAL A 174 16.47 -12.15 -13.76
N ALA A 175 16.46 -12.70 -14.97
CA ALA A 175 15.40 -13.61 -15.42
C ALA A 175 15.33 -14.86 -14.53
N ALA A 176 16.48 -15.44 -14.15
CA ALA A 176 16.53 -16.58 -13.23
C ALA A 176 16.00 -16.24 -11.85
N VAL A 177 16.38 -15.07 -11.30
CA VAL A 177 15.87 -14.56 -10.01
C VAL A 177 14.35 -14.35 -10.05
N VAL A 178 13.84 -13.69 -11.09
CA VAL A 178 12.41 -13.46 -11.25
C VAL A 178 11.64 -14.77 -11.36
N ALA A 179 12.14 -15.74 -12.14
CA ALA A 179 11.51 -17.03 -12.30
C ALA A 179 11.42 -17.79 -10.96
N GLN A 180 12.49 -17.79 -10.15
CA GLN A 180 12.47 -18.41 -8.82
C GLN A 180 11.52 -17.70 -7.86
N CYS A 181 11.51 -16.37 -7.84
CA CYS A 181 10.57 -15.60 -7.05
C CYS A 181 9.12 -15.94 -7.42
N GLN A 182 8.79 -16.02 -8.70
CA GLN A 182 7.45 -16.41 -9.18
C GLN A 182 7.06 -17.81 -8.71
N GLN A 183 7.96 -18.79 -8.77
CA GLN A 183 7.72 -20.14 -8.26
C GLN A 183 7.43 -20.17 -6.76
N ARG A 184 8.00 -19.23 -6.00
CA ARG A 184 7.82 -19.08 -4.56
C ARG A 184 6.69 -18.13 -4.17
N GLY A 185 5.97 -17.54 -5.12
CA GLY A 185 4.95 -16.51 -4.88
C GLY A 185 5.51 -15.19 -4.38
N VAL A 186 6.84 -14.97 -4.46
CA VAL A 186 7.50 -13.73 -4.03
C VAL A 186 7.36 -12.67 -5.12
N LYS A 187 6.74 -11.53 -4.78
CA LYS A 187 6.60 -10.39 -5.68
C LYS A 187 7.92 -9.65 -5.83
N VAL A 188 8.28 -9.27 -7.07
CA VAL A 188 9.58 -8.66 -7.37
C VAL A 188 9.45 -7.20 -7.75
N TRP A 189 10.24 -6.34 -7.12
CA TRP A 189 10.50 -4.95 -7.51
C TRP A 189 11.84 -4.87 -8.21
N LEU A 190 11.86 -4.30 -9.43
CA LEU A 190 13.10 -3.95 -10.12
C LEU A 190 13.36 -2.45 -10.10
N ARG A 191 14.59 -2.05 -9.83
CA ARG A 191 14.99 -0.65 -9.99
C ARG A 191 14.92 -0.26 -11.47
N ALA A 192 14.22 0.83 -11.74
CA ALA A 192 14.14 1.43 -13.06
C ALA A 192 14.90 2.78 -13.10
N VAL A 193 15.64 3.01 -14.18
CA VAL A 193 16.42 4.24 -14.41
C VAL A 193 16.00 4.97 -15.68
N GLY A 194 15.06 4.41 -16.45
CA GLY A 194 14.54 4.98 -17.70
C GLY A 194 13.61 4.00 -18.41
N THR A 195 13.16 4.36 -19.60
CA THR A 195 12.17 3.59 -20.40
C THR A 195 12.65 2.18 -20.72
N GLN A 196 13.94 1.99 -21.04
CA GLN A 196 14.49 0.67 -21.36
C GLN A 196 14.40 -0.30 -20.17
N SER A 197 14.70 0.17 -18.95
CA SER A 197 14.59 -0.67 -17.75
C SER A 197 13.13 -1.01 -17.40
N VAL A 198 12.19 -0.11 -17.69
CA VAL A 198 10.74 -0.38 -17.56
C VAL A 198 10.32 -1.44 -18.59
N ALA A 199 10.78 -1.33 -19.84
CA ALA A 199 10.48 -2.32 -20.87
C ALA A 199 11.02 -3.72 -20.50
N THR A 200 12.23 -3.81 -19.97
CA THR A 200 12.80 -5.06 -19.47
C THR A 200 11.99 -5.63 -18.31
N ALA A 201 11.61 -4.80 -17.35
CA ALA A 201 10.75 -5.20 -16.21
C ALA A 201 9.41 -5.76 -16.70
N LYS A 202 8.78 -5.13 -17.69
CA LYS A 202 7.55 -5.59 -18.34
C LYS A 202 7.74 -6.94 -19.02
N ALA A 203 8.82 -7.10 -19.80
CA ALA A 203 9.13 -8.36 -20.49
C ALA A 203 9.38 -9.53 -19.54
N LEU A 204 9.94 -9.27 -18.35
CA LEU A 204 10.17 -10.26 -17.30
C LEU A 204 8.91 -10.55 -16.45
N GLY A 205 7.83 -9.80 -16.64
CA GLY A 205 6.59 -9.98 -15.88
C GLY A 205 6.76 -9.71 -14.37
N VAL A 206 7.61 -8.74 -14.00
CA VAL A 206 7.79 -8.40 -12.59
C VAL A 206 6.58 -7.66 -12.05
N PHE A 207 6.36 -7.79 -10.75
CA PHE A 207 5.22 -7.16 -10.07
C PHE A 207 5.33 -5.63 -10.02
N ALA A 208 6.55 -5.09 -9.85
CA ALA A 208 6.73 -3.66 -9.67
C ALA A 208 8.04 -3.13 -10.25
N VAL A 209 8.05 -1.82 -10.56
CA VAL A 209 9.26 -1.04 -10.81
C VAL A 209 9.46 0.01 -9.73
N HIS A 210 10.73 0.31 -9.41
CA HIS A 210 11.08 1.32 -8.40
C HIS A 210 12.02 2.38 -8.96
N PHE A 211 11.66 3.64 -8.78
CA PHE A 211 12.45 4.80 -9.16
C PHE A 211 13.16 5.42 -7.96
N SER A 212 14.47 5.69 -8.10
CA SER A 212 15.18 6.48 -7.10
C SER A 212 14.64 7.91 -7.03
N GLY A 213 14.89 8.62 -5.93
CA GLY A 213 14.48 10.03 -5.81
C GLY A 213 15.03 10.92 -6.93
N ARG A 214 16.26 10.65 -7.39
CA ARG A 214 16.85 11.36 -8.56
C ARG A 214 16.06 11.08 -9.83
N THR A 215 15.69 9.83 -10.08
CA THR A 215 14.92 9.45 -11.28
C THR A 215 13.50 9.98 -11.19
N LEU A 216 12.85 9.90 -10.02
CA LEU A 216 11.53 10.48 -9.78
C LEU A 216 11.49 11.98 -10.12
N ALA A 217 12.51 12.74 -9.70
CA ALA A 217 12.58 14.19 -9.99
C ALA A 217 12.62 14.50 -11.49
N GLN A 218 13.10 13.56 -12.32
CA GLN A 218 13.23 13.68 -13.77
C GLN A 218 12.01 13.15 -14.56
N LEU A 219 11.05 12.50 -13.89
CA LEU A 219 9.85 12.02 -14.57
C LEU A 219 8.89 13.19 -14.83
N ASP A 220 8.43 13.34 -16.06
CA ASP A 220 7.41 14.33 -16.44
C ASP A 220 6.01 13.72 -16.47
N GLU A 221 5.91 12.41 -16.66
CA GLU A 221 4.65 11.66 -16.73
C GLU A 221 4.78 10.29 -16.05
N ARG A 222 3.64 9.66 -15.75
CA ARG A 222 3.61 8.28 -15.24
C ARG A 222 4.17 7.34 -16.29
N PRO A 223 5.18 6.52 -15.96
CA PRO A 223 5.73 5.52 -16.88
C PRO A 223 4.67 4.48 -17.31
N ALA A 224 4.74 4.03 -18.56
CA ALA A 224 3.84 3.02 -19.13
C ALA A 224 4.20 1.61 -18.60
N PHE A 225 3.71 1.30 -17.42
CA PHE A 225 3.87 0.00 -16.75
C PHE A 225 2.55 -0.43 -16.13
N ASP A 226 2.13 -1.69 -16.38
CA ASP A 226 0.82 -2.19 -15.98
C ASP A 226 0.79 -2.69 -14.51
N GLY A 227 1.97 -2.89 -13.88
CA GLY A 227 2.12 -3.26 -12.47
C GLY A 227 2.29 -2.05 -11.55
N ILE A 228 2.75 -2.30 -10.35
CA ILE A 228 3.00 -1.28 -9.33
C ILE A 228 4.21 -0.41 -9.70
N ILE A 229 4.03 0.90 -9.65
CA ILE A 229 5.11 1.87 -9.80
C ILE A 229 5.40 2.51 -8.45
N SER A 230 6.62 2.35 -7.99
CA SER A 230 7.07 2.89 -6.70
C SER A 230 8.23 3.87 -6.83
N ALA A 231 8.39 4.77 -5.87
CA ALA A 231 9.52 5.68 -5.83
C ALA A 231 10.07 5.89 -4.42
N ALA A 232 11.34 6.29 -4.33
CA ALA A 232 11.94 6.75 -3.09
C ALA A 232 11.47 8.17 -2.76
N VAL A 233 10.98 8.36 -1.53
CA VAL A 233 10.48 9.63 -1.01
C VAL A 233 11.28 10.01 0.23
N HIS A 234 11.88 11.20 0.21
CA HIS A 234 12.73 11.70 1.30
C HIS A 234 12.20 13.00 1.91
N ASP A 235 11.26 13.65 1.22
CA ASP A 235 10.68 14.93 1.60
C ASP A 235 9.28 15.11 0.98
N GLN A 236 8.63 16.22 1.34
CA GLN A 236 7.29 16.55 0.86
C GLN A 236 7.24 16.74 -0.66
N ALA A 237 8.26 17.35 -1.26
CA ALA A 237 8.29 17.61 -2.71
C ALA A 237 8.33 16.30 -3.51
N ALA A 238 9.13 15.31 -3.06
CA ALA A 238 9.17 13.98 -3.66
C ALA A 238 7.83 13.24 -3.48
N ARG A 239 7.19 13.33 -2.29
CA ARG A 239 5.84 12.78 -2.04
C ARG A 239 4.80 13.37 -3.00
N ASP A 240 4.75 14.69 -3.09
CA ASP A 240 3.78 15.38 -3.93
C ASP A 240 4.01 15.08 -5.42
N LYS A 241 5.26 15.03 -5.85
CA LYS A 241 5.63 14.60 -7.21
C LYS A 241 5.15 13.18 -7.50
N ALA A 242 5.38 12.23 -6.60
CA ALA A 242 4.93 10.84 -6.75
C ALA A 242 3.40 10.76 -6.82
N GLY A 243 2.69 11.49 -5.95
CA GLY A 243 1.23 11.57 -5.96
C GLY A 243 0.67 12.19 -7.23
N ASN A 244 1.23 13.32 -7.70
CA ASN A 244 0.79 14.01 -8.92
C ASN A 244 1.02 13.16 -10.19
N LEU A 245 2.06 12.34 -10.20
CA LEU A 245 2.29 11.36 -11.27
C LEU A 245 1.39 10.13 -11.15
N GLY A 246 0.58 10.02 -10.09
CA GLY A 246 -0.27 8.87 -9.85
C GLY A 246 0.51 7.58 -9.59
N LEU A 247 1.70 7.65 -8.96
CA LEU A 247 2.43 6.46 -8.58
C LEU A 247 1.68 5.70 -7.48
N ASP A 248 1.95 4.39 -7.35
CA ASP A 248 1.17 3.50 -6.50
C ASP A 248 1.77 3.35 -5.09
N MET A 249 3.10 3.52 -4.97
CA MET A 249 3.80 3.24 -3.72
C MET A 249 5.00 4.18 -3.52
N ALA A 250 5.29 4.51 -2.26
CA ALA A 250 6.48 5.24 -1.83
C ALA A 250 7.31 4.44 -0.83
N LEU A 251 8.64 4.45 -0.99
CA LEU A 251 9.57 4.07 0.06
C LEU A 251 10.03 5.35 0.78
N VAL A 252 9.48 5.62 1.95
CA VAL A 252 9.82 6.78 2.78
C VAL A 252 11.08 6.48 3.58
N SER A 253 12.14 7.26 3.37
CA SER A 253 13.47 6.94 3.94
C SER A 253 14.42 8.13 4.09
N PRO A 254 15.41 8.04 5.00
CA PRO A 254 15.55 7.03 6.04
C PRO A 254 14.68 7.37 7.26
N VAL A 255 13.91 6.42 7.78
CA VAL A 255 13.04 6.67 8.96
C VAL A 255 13.89 6.71 10.24
N LEU A 256 14.77 5.74 10.43
CA LEU A 256 15.68 5.65 11.56
C LEU A 256 17.14 5.69 11.08
N PRO A 257 18.12 6.00 11.97
CA PRO A 257 19.52 5.97 11.61
C PRO A 257 19.95 4.63 11.03
N THR A 258 20.69 4.65 9.93
CA THR A 258 21.08 3.42 9.23
C THR A 258 22.56 3.43 8.82
N PRO A 259 23.27 2.31 8.98
CA PRO A 259 24.65 2.18 8.52
C PRO A 259 24.81 2.32 7.00
N THR A 260 23.77 2.09 6.22
CA THR A 260 23.80 2.22 4.75
C THR A 260 24.07 3.66 4.30
N HIS A 261 23.69 4.66 5.11
CA HIS A 261 23.95 6.07 4.83
C HIS A 261 24.50 6.77 6.09
N PRO A 262 25.73 6.48 6.48
CA PRO A 262 26.32 7.08 7.67
C PRO A 262 26.38 8.60 7.52
N GLY A 263 25.96 9.33 8.55
CA GLY A 263 25.97 10.79 8.60
C GLY A 263 24.79 11.50 7.92
N LYS A 264 23.87 10.79 7.25
CA LYS A 264 22.60 11.38 6.83
C LYS A 264 21.62 11.43 8.01
N PRO A 265 20.99 12.59 8.29
CA PRO A 265 19.97 12.66 9.32
C PRO A 265 18.78 11.77 8.95
N ALA A 266 18.28 11.02 9.93
CA ALA A 266 17.06 10.27 9.81
C ALA A 266 15.84 11.21 10.01
N LEU A 267 14.71 10.88 9.39
CA LEU A 267 13.45 11.62 9.54
C LEU A 267 12.92 11.53 10.97
N GLY A 268 13.09 10.38 11.61
CA GLY A 268 12.31 10.02 12.79
C GLY A 268 10.85 9.72 12.45
N TRP A 269 10.17 9.00 13.32
CA TRP A 269 8.77 8.64 13.11
C TRP A 269 7.84 9.85 12.92
N PRO A 270 7.98 10.95 13.71
CA PRO A 270 7.08 12.12 13.52
C PRO A 270 7.18 12.75 12.14
N GLN A 271 8.39 12.91 11.57
CA GLN A 271 8.54 13.49 10.23
C GLN A 271 8.13 12.48 9.14
N ALA A 272 8.41 11.19 9.34
CA ALA A 272 7.98 10.14 8.43
C ALA A 272 6.43 10.06 8.38
N GLU A 273 5.74 10.21 9.50
CA GLU A 273 4.28 10.27 9.59
C GLU A 273 3.69 11.38 8.72
N LEU A 274 4.29 12.58 8.74
CA LEU A 274 3.84 13.69 7.88
C LEU A 274 3.93 13.38 6.39
N LEU A 275 4.87 12.52 6.00
CA LEU A 275 5.01 12.07 4.61
C LEU A 275 4.06 10.91 4.27
N MET A 276 3.68 10.08 5.23
CA MET A 276 2.91 8.85 5.00
C MET A 276 1.41 9.04 5.21
N LYS A 277 0.98 9.66 6.31
CA LYS A 277 -0.46 9.87 6.58
C LYS A 277 -1.09 10.80 5.56
N GLY A 278 -2.22 10.40 5.02
CA GLY A 278 -2.95 11.16 4.00
C GLY A 278 -2.29 11.19 2.62
N ALA A 279 -1.25 10.37 2.40
CA ALA A 279 -0.65 10.24 1.08
C ALA A 279 -1.60 9.52 0.11
N PRO A 280 -1.68 9.97 -1.17
CA PRO A 280 -2.53 9.34 -2.19
C PRO A 280 -1.94 8.04 -2.76
N LEU A 281 -0.96 7.45 -2.10
CA LEU A 281 -0.25 6.24 -2.49
C LEU A 281 0.20 5.45 -1.24
N ALA A 282 0.38 4.14 -1.37
CA ALA A 282 0.84 3.29 -0.29
C ALA A 282 2.27 3.65 0.14
N CYS A 283 2.51 3.82 1.44
CA CYS A 283 3.83 4.18 1.96
C CYS A 283 4.45 3.02 2.74
N TYR A 284 5.74 2.80 2.54
CA TYR A 284 6.56 1.87 3.33
C TYR A 284 7.64 2.64 4.08
N ALA A 285 7.82 2.28 5.35
CA ALA A 285 8.94 2.79 6.13
C ALA A 285 10.22 2.03 5.77
N LEU A 286 11.27 2.76 5.36
CA LEU A 286 12.58 2.19 5.00
C LEU A 286 13.70 2.93 5.73
N GLY A 287 14.76 2.19 6.08
CA GLY A 287 15.98 2.72 6.69
C GLY A 287 15.96 2.68 8.21
N GLY A 288 16.84 1.84 8.77
CA GLY A 288 16.98 1.61 10.19
C GLY A 288 15.87 0.80 10.86
N VAL A 289 14.79 0.49 10.13
CA VAL A 289 13.66 -0.31 10.61
C VAL A 289 13.90 -1.80 10.46
N ALA A 290 13.16 -2.61 11.23
CA ALA A 290 13.18 -4.06 11.23
C ALA A 290 11.77 -4.63 11.01
N PRO A 291 11.59 -5.93 10.70
CA PRO A 291 10.27 -6.54 10.56
C PRO A 291 9.33 -6.32 11.76
N GLY A 292 9.88 -6.31 12.98
CA GLY A 292 9.13 -6.06 14.22
C GLY A 292 8.57 -4.64 14.36
N ASP A 293 9.02 -3.68 13.54
CA ASP A 293 8.52 -2.31 13.56
C ASP A 293 7.21 -2.13 12.77
N LEU A 294 6.66 -3.19 12.16
CA LEU A 294 5.49 -3.10 11.29
C LEU A 294 4.28 -2.44 11.98
N VAL A 295 3.99 -2.82 13.23
CA VAL A 295 2.85 -2.24 13.98
C VAL A 295 3.07 -0.75 14.20
N ASN A 296 4.25 -0.36 14.68
CA ASN A 296 4.61 1.04 14.87
C ASN A 296 4.61 1.83 13.54
N ALA A 297 5.05 1.22 12.46
CA ALA A 297 5.01 1.84 11.13
C ALA A 297 3.57 2.11 10.66
N ARG A 298 2.65 1.18 10.92
CA ARG A 298 1.22 1.33 10.62
C ARG A 298 0.57 2.46 11.42
N ASP A 299 0.92 2.60 12.68
CA ASP A 299 0.44 3.70 13.53
C ASP A 299 0.88 5.08 12.98
N HIS A 300 2.01 5.12 12.27
CA HIS A 300 2.53 6.30 11.59
C HIS A 300 2.15 6.39 10.10
N GLY A 301 1.21 5.54 9.62
CA GLY A 301 0.61 5.64 8.28
C GLY A 301 1.33 4.84 7.19
N ALA A 302 2.31 4.01 7.51
CA ALA A 302 2.86 3.04 6.56
C ALA A 302 1.94 1.83 6.43
N VAL A 303 1.89 1.22 5.25
CA VAL A 303 1.21 -0.08 5.03
C VAL A 303 2.16 -1.26 5.22
N GLY A 304 3.45 -1.02 5.16
CA GLY A 304 4.49 -2.03 5.31
C GLY A 304 5.86 -1.45 5.67
N VAL A 305 6.81 -2.32 5.86
CA VAL A 305 8.21 -1.98 6.19
C VAL A 305 9.16 -2.55 5.14
N ALA A 306 10.30 -1.89 4.93
CA ALA A 306 11.32 -2.33 3.99
C ALA A 306 12.72 -2.25 4.60
N GLY A 307 13.59 -3.16 4.24
CA GLY A 307 14.96 -3.14 4.74
C GLY A 307 15.88 -4.17 4.10
N ILE A 308 17.17 -4.08 4.43
CA ILE A 308 18.24 -4.96 3.92
C ILE A 308 18.56 -6.02 4.98
N ARG A 309 19.42 -5.68 5.93
CA ARG A 309 20.08 -6.63 6.84
C ARG A 309 19.14 -7.35 7.80
N ALA A 310 18.17 -6.63 8.36
CA ALA A 310 17.20 -7.20 9.29
C ALA A 310 16.12 -8.02 8.60
N PHE A 311 16.00 -7.91 7.27
CA PHE A 311 14.98 -8.56 6.45
C PHE A 311 15.54 -9.72 5.61
N TRP A 312 16.83 -9.67 5.30
CA TRP A 312 17.47 -10.72 4.52
C TRP A 312 17.62 -12.00 5.36
N PRO A 313 17.14 -13.17 4.87
CA PRO A 313 17.10 -14.42 5.63
C PRO A 313 18.47 -15.10 5.78
#